data_4ef3b988e71cd099c99ec9ca9b67daa5
#
_entry.id   4ef3b988e71cd099c99ec9ca9b67daa5
#
_cell.length_a   1.000
_cell.length_b   1.000
_cell.length_c   1.000
_cell.angle_alpha   90.00
_cell.angle_beta   90.00
_cell.angle_gamma   90.00
#
_symmetry.space_group_name_H-M   'P 1'
#
loop_
_entity.id
_entity.type
_entity.pdbx_description
1 polymer ?
#
loop_
_entity_poly.entity_id
_entity_poly.type
_entity_poly.pdbx_seq_one_letter_code
_entity_poly.pdbx_strand_id
1 'polypeptide(L)'
;MPTFDTLYDAFCYTLAGILLALMTMRVRRDLRAGSVQTIILLLVAVGFLWALYQFGGRLQETLALALRETLLFLITIGFARIASAFVFQTLLRKADIPRILAQVMFVLVLIGYAIWRLHAAGVNPTSLGISATAIAAGIAVSLKDAFANLWGGIAIQLDNTARVGDWVRIDNVSGQVIDIRLRYLAIATNSGETVIVPNGEVVKNRLTVLARRGDQRIPWRREIDFHVSYSVAPSRVIGVVGTALARAEIANVAVNPALIVTLREFGDSGIGYVILYWLTDLKLDLVTDSQIRLHLHAALARDSIEIPFPHRVLLDGGALAQGGLTEKALAQRVETLARIELFAPLTPDERRALAAEVTGCMFVRNDVISRKGEVAEALFVLADGTVAIYGDADPGSGVRPRLAKLEAPAYFGEMGLLTGQARTANVIAETDVLCYRLDKAGFDAILRARPELVDLLSTVIGKRAAENDATLQAADADARARMAVSRASELVRKIRQFFDIAA
;
A
#
# COMPACT_ATOMS: atom_id res chain seq x y z
N MET A 1 -35.55 -67.85 12.51
CA MET A 1 -36.32 -67.93 11.27
C MET A 1 -37.05 -66.62 10.99
N PRO A 2 -37.29 -66.22 9.72
CA PRO A 2 -38.17 -65.08 9.46
C PRO A 2 -39.57 -65.40 9.99
N THR A 3 -40.16 -64.46 10.71
CA THR A 3 -41.54 -64.57 11.19
C THR A 3 -42.47 -64.19 10.03
N PHE A 4 -43.75 -64.58 10.11
CA PHE A 4 -44.75 -64.19 9.14
C PHE A 4 -44.82 -62.68 8.98
N ASP A 5 -44.70 -61.92 10.06
CA ASP A 5 -44.70 -60.46 10.07
C ASP A 5 -43.52 -59.87 9.27
N THR A 6 -42.30 -60.45 9.41
CA THR A 6 -41.13 -60.04 8.63
C THR A 6 -41.26 -60.31 7.13
N LEU A 7 -41.95 -61.34 6.72
CA LEU A 7 -42.28 -61.63 5.31
C LEU A 7 -43.33 -60.65 4.80
N TYR A 8 -44.34 -60.39 5.59
CA TYR A 8 -45.37 -59.44 5.25
C TYR A 8 -44.83 -58.03 5.05
N ASP A 9 -43.99 -57.58 5.98
CA ASP A 9 -43.31 -56.26 5.86
C ASP A 9 -42.39 -56.20 4.63
N ALA A 10 -41.59 -57.22 4.39
CA ALA A 10 -40.74 -57.30 3.21
C ALA A 10 -41.51 -57.27 1.91
N PHE A 11 -42.68 -57.97 1.84
CA PHE A 11 -43.58 -57.94 0.72
C PHE A 11 -44.18 -56.56 0.50
N CYS A 12 -44.65 -55.89 1.57
CA CYS A 12 -45.20 -54.56 1.52
C CYS A 12 -44.16 -53.53 1.02
N TYR A 13 -42.93 -53.57 1.53
CA TYR A 13 -41.84 -52.68 1.06
C TYR A 13 -41.50 -52.93 -0.41
N THR A 14 -41.50 -54.17 -0.84
CA THR A 14 -41.23 -54.56 -2.24
C THR A 14 -42.33 -54.09 -3.16
N LEU A 15 -43.60 -54.27 -2.78
CA LEU A 15 -44.73 -53.79 -3.55
C LEU A 15 -44.74 -52.26 -3.67
N ALA A 16 -44.52 -51.56 -2.57
CA ALA A 16 -44.41 -50.10 -2.57
C ALA A 16 -43.23 -49.68 -3.46
N GLY A 17 -42.08 -50.33 -3.37
CA GLY A 17 -40.93 -50.04 -4.22
C GLY A 17 -41.24 -50.26 -5.71
N ILE A 18 -41.91 -51.32 -6.07
CA ILE A 18 -42.35 -51.60 -7.48
C ILE A 18 -43.29 -50.51 -7.97
N LEU A 19 -44.29 -50.10 -7.17
CA LEU A 19 -45.22 -49.01 -7.54
C LEU A 19 -44.47 -47.72 -7.75
N LEU A 20 -43.56 -47.34 -6.86
CA LEU A 20 -42.73 -46.13 -7.01
C LEU A 20 -41.83 -46.20 -8.25
N ALA A 21 -41.25 -47.39 -8.53
CA ALA A 21 -40.45 -47.62 -9.72
C ALA A 21 -41.24 -47.48 -11.02
N LEU A 22 -42.46 -48.02 -11.04
CA LEU A 22 -43.38 -47.84 -12.20
C LEU A 22 -43.76 -46.39 -12.40
N MET A 23 -44.03 -45.65 -11.34
CA MET A 23 -44.29 -44.20 -11.41
C MET A 23 -43.06 -43.45 -11.93
N THR A 24 -41.86 -43.72 -11.46
CA THR A 24 -40.61 -43.09 -11.95
C THR A 24 -40.36 -43.39 -13.42
N MET A 25 -40.56 -44.67 -13.85
CA MET A 25 -40.39 -45.08 -15.24
C MET A 25 -41.42 -44.45 -16.19
N ARG A 26 -42.61 -44.15 -15.71
CA ARG A 26 -43.64 -43.44 -16.49
C ARG A 26 -43.28 -41.99 -16.75
N VAL A 27 -42.64 -41.32 -15.77
CA VAL A 27 -42.22 -39.90 -15.83
C VAL A 27 -40.84 -39.72 -16.49
N ARG A 28 -39.93 -40.67 -16.25
CA ARG A 28 -38.53 -40.58 -16.69
C ARG A 28 -38.10 -41.85 -17.42
N ARG A 29 -38.11 -41.79 -18.76
CA ARG A 29 -37.73 -42.92 -19.62
C ARG A 29 -36.26 -43.27 -19.55
N ASP A 30 -35.41 -42.30 -19.24
CA ASP A 30 -33.96 -42.42 -19.07
C ASP A 30 -33.55 -43.27 -17.82
N LEU A 31 -34.44 -43.42 -16.84
CA LEU A 31 -34.20 -44.20 -15.61
C LEU A 31 -34.70 -45.63 -15.69
N ARG A 32 -35.29 -46.04 -16.80
CA ARG A 32 -35.92 -47.37 -16.93
C ARG A 32 -35.00 -48.53 -16.64
N ALA A 33 -33.77 -48.50 -17.20
CA ALA A 33 -32.83 -49.59 -17.04
C ALA A 33 -32.44 -49.80 -15.55
N GLY A 34 -32.10 -48.71 -14.84
CA GLY A 34 -31.77 -48.78 -13.42
C GLY A 34 -32.93 -49.18 -12.52
N SER A 35 -34.15 -48.72 -12.84
CA SER A 35 -35.35 -49.08 -12.09
C SER A 35 -35.73 -50.56 -12.30
N VAL A 36 -35.63 -51.08 -13.52
CA VAL A 36 -35.86 -52.49 -13.82
C VAL A 36 -34.87 -53.42 -13.08
N GLN A 37 -33.57 -53.06 -13.09
CA GLN A 37 -32.54 -53.81 -12.33
C GLN A 37 -32.87 -53.85 -10.84
N THR A 38 -33.32 -52.72 -10.26
CA THR A 38 -33.66 -52.67 -8.85
C THR A 38 -34.95 -53.47 -8.53
N ILE A 39 -35.93 -53.47 -9.41
CA ILE A 39 -37.14 -54.31 -9.28
C ILE A 39 -36.75 -55.80 -9.28
N ILE A 40 -35.90 -56.21 -10.22
CA ILE A 40 -35.45 -57.61 -10.30
C ILE A 40 -34.75 -57.98 -9.01
N LEU A 41 -33.82 -57.13 -8.50
CA LEU A 41 -33.09 -57.37 -7.25
C LEU A 41 -34.06 -57.53 -6.05
N LEU A 42 -35.09 -56.65 -5.96
CA LEU A 42 -36.10 -56.73 -4.93
C LEU A 42 -36.91 -58.03 -4.99
N LEU A 43 -37.37 -58.41 -6.17
CA LEU A 43 -38.10 -59.67 -6.37
C LEU A 43 -37.27 -60.91 -6.03
N VAL A 44 -36.02 -60.91 -6.44
CA VAL A 44 -35.06 -61.99 -6.09
C VAL A 44 -34.83 -62.08 -4.59
N ALA A 45 -34.63 -60.92 -3.94
CA ALA A 45 -34.41 -60.88 -2.49
C ALA A 45 -35.60 -61.37 -1.68
N VAL A 46 -36.82 -60.95 -2.07
CA VAL A 46 -38.05 -61.48 -1.44
C VAL A 46 -38.26 -62.96 -1.71
N GLY A 47 -38.00 -63.42 -2.94
CA GLY A 47 -38.04 -64.85 -3.27
C GLY A 47 -37.08 -65.68 -2.42
N PHE A 48 -35.86 -65.22 -2.22
CA PHE A 48 -34.91 -65.86 -1.31
C PHE A 48 -35.34 -65.82 0.15
N LEU A 49 -35.95 -64.70 0.63
CA LEU A 49 -36.49 -64.58 1.98
C LEU A 49 -37.67 -65.55 2.19
N TRP A 50 -38.54 -65.72 1.20
CA TRP A 50 -39.62 -66.70 1.22
C TRP A 50 -39.07 -68.12 1.23
N ALA A 51 -38.07 -68.46 0.40
CA ALA A 51 -37.40 -69.77 0.39
C ALA A 51 -36.75 -70.05 1.78
N LEU A 52 -36.12 -69.06 2.38
CA LEU A 52 -35.54 -69.18 3.71
C LEU A 52 -36.61 -69.45 4.78
N TYR A 53 -37.82 -68.90 4.62
CA TYR A 53 -38.98 -69.16 5.50
C TYR A 53 -39.43 -70.58 5.38
N GLN A 54 -39.51 -71.15 4.17
CA GLN A 54 -39.99 -72.49 3.89
C GLN A 54 -38.95 -73.62 4.27
N PHE A 55 -37.70 -73.37 3.95
CA PHE A 55 -36.65 -74.37 4.04
C PHE A 55 -35.54 -74.08 5.10
N GLY A 56 -35.61 -72.95 5.77
CA GLY A 56 -34.56 -72.46 6.68
C GLY A 56 -34.39 -73.28 7.94
N GLY A 57 -35.37 -74.18 8.29
CA GLY A 57 -35.27 -75.12 9.41
C GLY A 57 -34.19 -76.17 9.26
N ARG A 58 -33.60 -76.32 8.07
CA ARG A 58 -32.47 -77.23 7.79
C ARG A 58 -31.09 -76.51 7.91
N LEU A 59 -31.05 -75.23 8.11
CA LEU A 59 -29.86 -74.42 8.22
C LEU A 59 -29.46 -74.21 9.68
N GLN A 60 -28.16 -74.08 9.93
CA GLN A 60 -27.69 -73.67 11.25
C GLN A 60 -28.32 -72.27 11.63
N GLU A 61 -28.77 -72.17 12.85
CA GLU A 61 -29.54 -71.02 13.32
C GLU A 61 -28.87 -69.67 13.07
N THR A 62 -27.55 -69.63 13.32
CA THR A 62 -26.73 -68.42 13.08
C THR A 62 -26.66 -68.04 11.59
N LEU A 63 -26.53 -69.01 10.69
CA LEU A 63 -26.50 -68.82 9.26
C LEU A 63 -27.85 -68.35 8.73
N ALA A 64 -28.97 -68.95 9.20
CA ALA A 64 -30.31 -68.56 8.86
C ALA A 64 -30.62 -67.12 9.26
N LEU A 65 -30.14 -66.67 10.46
CA LEU A 65 -30.26 -65.32 10.96
C LEU A 65 -29.45 -64.34 10.11
N ALA A 66 -28.18 -64.65 9.80
CA ALA A 66 -27.32 -63.81 8.96
C ALA A 66 -27.91 -63.61 7.54
N LEU A 67 -28.40 -64.70 6.91
CA LEU A 67 -29.05 -64.60 5.61
C LEU A 67 -30.31 -63.77 5.63
N ARG A 68 -31.14 -63.94 6.65
CA ARG A 68 -32.35 -63.10 6.86
C ARG A 68 -32.01 -61.62 6.92
N GLU A 69 -31.07 -61.24 7.82
CA GLU A 69 -30.70 -59.83 7.97
C GLU A 69 -30.09 -59.26 6.70
N THR A 70 -29.25 -60.02 5.99
CA THR A 70 -28.68 -59.62 4.69
C THR A 70 -29.76 -59.36 3.64
N LEU A 71 -30.75 -60.26 3.51
CA LEU A 71 -31.85 -60.09 2.56
C LEU A 71 -32.76 -58.90 2.88
N LEU A 72 -33.08 -58.68 4.15
CA LEU A 72 -33.84 -57.53 4.59
C LEU A 72 -33.08 -56.22 4.29
N PHE A 73 -31.77 -56.22 4.51
CA PHE A 73 -30.91 -55.06 4.18
C PHE A 73 -30.91 -54.77 2.67
N LEU A 74 -30.80 -55.80 1.82
CA LEU A 74 -30.89 -55.62 0.36
C LEU A 74 -32.24 -55.10 -0.11
N ILE A 75 -33.36 -55.57 0.48
CA ILE A 75 -34.70 -55.08 0.18
C ILE A 75 -34.78 -53.60 0.53
N THR A 76 -34.28 -53.21 1.67
CA THR A 76 -34.28 -51.81 2.12
C THR A 76 -33.41 -50.91 1.24
N ILE A 77 -32.25 -51.38 0.82
CA ILE A 77 -31.38 -50.66 -0.13
C ILE A 77 -32.12 -50.42 -1.44
N GLY A 78 -32.79 -51.48 -1.98
CA GLY A 78 -33.54 -51.38 -3.21
C GLY A 78 -34.69 -50.39 -3.10
N PHE A 79 -35.46 -50.45 -2.01
CA PHE A 79 -36.54 -49.49 -1.74
C PHE A 79 -36.03 -48.08 -1.60
N ALA A 80 -35.03 -47.85 -0.77
CA ALA A 80 -34.47 -46.49 -0.56
C ALA A 80 -33.90 -45.87 -1.84
N ARG A 81 -33.26 -46.70 -2.70
CA ARG A 81 -32.79 -46.25 -4.02
C ARG A 81 -33.93 -45.78 -4.93
N ILE A 82 -35.01 -46.54 -5.00
CA ILE A 82 -36.18 -46.16 -5.80
C ILE A 82 -36.89 -44.93 -5.20
N ALA A 83 -37.06 -44.91 -3.87
CA ALA A 83 -37.68 -43.79 -3.17
C ALA A 83 -36.89 -42.48 -3.36
N SER A 84 -35.54 -42.57 -3.25
CA SER A 84 -34.66 -41.40 -3.51
C SER A 84 -34.78 -40.92 -4.97
N ALA A 85 -34.78 -41.83 -5.94
CA ALA A 85 -34.95 -41.52 -7.34
C ALA A 85 -36.31 -40.86 -7.59
N PHE A 86 -37.40 -41.37 -6.99
CA PHE A 86 -38.72 -40.80 -7.10
C PHE A 86 -38.79 -39.39 -6.51
N VAL A 87 -38.30 -39.19 -5.28
CA VAL A 87 -38.35 -37.88 -4.59
C VAL A 87 -37.48 -36.84 -5.34
N PHE A 88 -36.22 -37.13 -5.58
CA PHE A 88 -35.30 -36.12 -6.11
C PHE A 88 -35.41 -35.92 -7.62
N GLN A 89 -35.73 -36.97 -8.38
CA GLN A 89 -35.73 -36.89 -9.85
C GLN A 89 -37.14 -36.71 -10.45
N THR A 90 -38.19 -36.94 -9.64
CA THR A 90 -39.59 -36.83 -10.11
C THR A 90 -40.34 -35.74 -9.37
N LEU A 91 -40.39 -35.80 -8.00
CA LEU A 91 -41.16 -34.87 -7.18
C LEU A 91 -40.52 -33.50 -7.11
N LEU A 92 -39.20 -33.46 -6.81
CA LEU A 92 -38.39 -32.23 -6.63
C LEU A 92 -37.72 -31.75 -7.93
N ARG A 93 -38.22 -32.21 -9.09
CA ARG A 93 -37.65 -31.86 -10.40
C ARG A 93 -37.58 -30.34 -10.65
N LYS A 94 -38.56 -29.58 -10.18
CA LYS A 94 -38.62 -28.11 -10.34
C LYS A 94 -37.61 -27.35 -9.47
N ALA A 95 -37.05 -28.00 -8.46
CA ALA A 95 -36.14 -27.36 -7.53
C ALA A 95 -34.64 -27.40 -7.96
N ASP A 96 -34.38 -27.97 -9.16
CA ASP A 96 -33.06 -28.06 -9.81
C ASP A 96 -31.96 -28.59 -8.84
N ILE A 97 -32.31 -29.58 -8.02
CA ILE A 97 -31.47 -30.15 -6.99
C ILE A 97 -30.32 -30.94 -7.62
N PRO A 98 -29.05 -30.68 -7.27
CA PRO A 98 -27.92 -31.40 -7.79
C PRO A 98 -28.00 -32.91 -7.51
N ARG A 99 -27.66 -33.74 -8.48
CA ARG A 99 -27.69 -35.21 -8.35
C ARG A 99 -26.88 -35.74 -7.17
N ILE A 100 -25.80 -35.02 -6.82
CA ILE A 100 -24.93 -35.35 -5.68
C ILE A 100 -25.73 -35.29 -4.37
N LEU A 101 -26.63 -34.32 -4.19
CA LEU A 101 -27.42 -34.21 -2.96
C LEU A 101 -28.35 -35.41 -2.76
N ALA A 102 -28.96 -35.90 -3.84
CA ALA A 102 -29.76 -37.11 -3.79
C ALA A 102 -28.93 -38.34 -3.38
N GLN A 103 -27.70 -38.46 -3.87
CA GLN A 103 -26.77 -39.54 -3.49
C GLN A 103 -26.34 -39.46 -2.03
N VAL A 104 -26.01 -38.24 -1.55
CA VAL A 104 -25.63 -38.03 -0.12
C VAL A 104 -26.81 -38.37 0.80
N MET A 105 -28.02 -37.91 0.49
CA MET A 105 -29.22 -38.23 1.26
C MET A 105 -29.50 -39.73 1.27
N PHE A 106 -29.33 -40.40 0.12
CA PHE A 106 -29.46 -41.87 0.04
C PHE A 106 -28.48 -42.59 0.98
N VAL A 107 -27.21 -42.18 0.96
CA VAL A 107 -26.17 -42.77 1.85
C VAL A 107 -26.49 -42.51 3.32
N LEU A 108 -26.94 -41.30 3.68
CA LEU A 108 -27.33 -40.97 5.07
C LEU A 108 -28.52 -41.81 5.56
N VAL A 109 -29.51 -42.03 4.71
CA VAL A 109 -30.66 -42.91 5.01
C VAL A 109 -30.18 -44.34 5.21
N LEU A 110 -29.25 -44.86 4.39
CA LEU A 110 -28.69 -46.20 4.55
C LEU A 110 -27.90 -46.33 5.84
N ILE A 111 -27.08 -45.38 6.20
CA ILE A 111 -26.32 -45.36 7.45
C ILE A 111 -27.27 -45.38 8.65
N GLY A 112 -28.26 -44.50 8.63
CA GLY A 112 -29.28 -44.45 9.70
C GLY A 112 -30.05 -45.75 9.86
N TYR A 113 -30.44 -46.36 8.73
CA TYR A 113 -31.09 -47.68 8.75
C TYR A 113 -30.17 -48.77 9.25
N ALA A 114 -28.91 -48.83 8.83
CA ALA A 114 -27.93 -49.79 9.31
C ALA A 114 -27.72 -49.72 10.83
N ILE A 115 -27.60 -48.48 11.37
CA ILE A 115 -27.47 -48.26 12.81
C ILE A 115 -28.73 -48.71 13.54
N TRP A 116 -29.92 -48.40 13.04
CA TRP A 116 -31.19 -48.85 13.61
C TRP A 116 -31.32 -50.38 13.62
N ARG A 117 -30.91 -51.05 12.52
CA ARG A 117 -30.92 -52.52 12.43
C ARG A 117 -29.93 -53.22 13.39
N LEU A 118 -28.72 -52.65 13.54
CA LEU A 118 -27.74 -53.13 14.49
C LEU A 118 -28.28 -53.02 15.92
N HIS A 119 -28.93 -51.94 16.25
CA HIS A 119 -29.57 -51.74 17.55
C HIS A 119 -30.72 -52.74 17.76
N ALA A 120 -31.57 -52.94 16.76
CA ALA A 120 -32.68 -53.89 16.81
C ALA A 120 -32.22 -55.36 16.88
N ALA A 121 -31.02 -55.66 16.36
CA ALA A 121 -30.36 -56.97 16.48
C ALA A 121 -29.66 -57.22 17.85
N GLY A 122 -29.78 -56.25 18.79
CA GLY A 122 -29.20 -56.36 20.12
C GLY A 122 -27.69 -56.09 20.18
N VAL A 123 -27.11 -55.56 19.11
CA VAL A 123 -25.70 -55.15 19.11
C VAL A 123 -25.59 -53.83 19.86
N ASN A 124 -24.87 -53.87 20.99
CA ASN A 124 -24.71 -52.70 21.82
C ASN A 124 -23.84 -51.65 21.09
N PRO A 125 -24.31 -50.44 20.81
CA PRO A 125 -23.54 -49.40 20.12
C PRO A 125 -22.20 -49.07 20.79
N THR A 126 -22.12 -49.27 22.11
CA THR A 126 -20.89 -49.06 22.89
C THR A 126 -19.77 -50.05 22.58
N SER A 127 -20.09 -51.26 22.17
CA SER A 127 -19.09 -52.27 21.75
C SER A 127 -18.48 -51.96 20.38
N LEU A 128 -19.15 -51.17 19.55
CA LEU A 128 -18.69 -50.63 18.28
C LEU A 128 -18.03 -49.26 18.42
N GLY A 129 -18.01 -48.65 19.62
CA GLY A 129 -17.71 -47.28 19.89
C GLY A 129 -16.36 -46.79 19.35
N ILE A 130 -15.31 -47.60 19.46
CA ILE A 130 -13.97 -47.21 18.95
C ILE A 130 -13.97 -47.14 17.41
N SER A 131 -14.55 -48.12 16.74
CA SER A 131 -14.62 -48.13 15.26
C SER A 131 -15.58 -47.08 14.70
N ALA A 132 -16.72 -46.86 15.37
CA ALA A 132 -17.69 -45.83 14.99
C ALA A 132 -17.12 -44.42 15.19
N THR A 133 -16.36 -44.17 16.25
CA THR A 133 -15.70 -42.89 16.52
C THR A 133 -14.63 -42.59 15.48
N ALA A 134 -13.82 -43.57 15.09
CA ALA A 134 -12.81 -43.40 14.05
C ALA A 134 -13.43 -43.11 12.68
N ILE A 135 -14.51 -43.80 12.32
CA ILE A 135 -15.25 -43.56 11.07
C ILE A 135 -15.89 -42.16 11.11
N ALA A 136 -16.54 -41.78 12.21
CA ALA A 136 -17.14 -40.47 12.35
C ALA A 136 -16.09 -39.36 12.29
N ALA A 137 -14.93 -39.52 12.90
CA ALA A 137 -13.81 -38.60 12.79
C ALA A 137 -13.30 -38.46 11.35
N GLY A 138 -13.13 -39.61 10.63
CA GLY A 138 -12.75 -39.60 9.22
C GLY A 138 -13.76 -38.87 8.34
N ILE A 139 -15.07 -39.07 8.54
CA ILE A 139 -16.13 -38.35 7.84
C ILE A 139 -16.12 -36.85 8.20
N ALA A 140 -15.96 -36.53 9.47
CA ALA A 140 -15.90 -35.13 9.93
C ALA A 140 -14.73 -34.36 9.29
N VAL A 141 -13.54 -34.99 9.22
CA VAL A 141 -12.38 -34.40 8.53
C VAL A 141 -12.64 -34.25 7.04
N SER A 142 -13.24 -35.24 6.38
CA SER A 142 -13.55 -35.19 4.94
C SER A 142 -14.60 -34.13 4.59
N LEU A 143 -15.54 -33.86 5.49
CA LEU A 143 -16.59 -32.86 5.28
C LEU A 143 -16.23 -31.46 5.76
N LYS A 144 -15.12 -31.30 6.49
CA LYS A 144 -14.69 -30.04 7.09
C LYS A 144 -14.68 -28.88 6.09
N ASP A 145 -14.07 -29.09 4.92
CA ASP A 145 -13.96 -28.02 3.91
C ASP A 145 -15.31 -27.72 3.24
N ALA A 146 -16.14 -28.72 3.05
CA ALA A 146 -17.50 -28.52 2.54
C ALA A 146 -18.33 -27.67 3.50
N PHE A 147 -18.29 -27.96 4.80
CA PHE A 147 -18.94 -27.17 5.83
C PHE A 147 -18.37 -25.76 5.95
N ALA A 148 -17.01 -25.63 5.86
CA ALA A 148 -16.37 -24.32 5.90
C ALA A 148 -16.84 -23.42 4.74
N ASN A 149 -16.99 -23.98 3.54
CA ASN A 149 -17.50 -23.23 2.39
C ASN A 149 -18.97 -22.84 2.53
N LEU A 150 -19.80 -23.75 3.01
CA LEU A 150 -21.24 -23.48 3.24
C LEU A 150 -21.43 -22.41 4.31
N TRP A 151 -20.76 -22.56 5.46
CA TRP A 151 -20.85 -21.62 6.57
C TRP A 151 -20.26 -20.28 6.20
N GLY A 152 -19.13 -20.29 5.47
CA GLY A 152 -18.54 -19.08 4.93
C GLY A 152 -19.50 -18.29 4.04
N GLY A 153 -20.23 -18.96 3.14
CA GLY A 153 -21.21 -18.30 2.29
C GLY A 153 -22.38 -17.67 3.06
N ILE A 154 -22.86 -18.37 4.10
CA ILE A 154 -23.90 -17.84 4.99
C ILE A 154 -23.35 -16.62 5.76
N ALA A 155 -22.16 -16.71 6.34
CA ALA A 155 -21.54 -15.61 7.08
C ALA A 155 -21.34 -14.37 6.21
N ILE A 156 -20.79 -14.52 4.99
CA ILE A 156 -20.57 -13.40 4.05
C ILE A 156 -21.89 -12.67 3.77
N GLN A 157 -23.00 -13.42 3.57
CA GLN A 157 -24.30 -12.84 3.26
C GLN A 157 -25.00 -12.23 4.47
N LEU A 158 -24.94 -12.86 5.65
CA LEU A 158 -25.56 -12.33 6.87
C LEU A 158 -24.87 -11.06 7.38
N ASP A 159 -23.54 -11.09 7.41
CA ASP A 159 -22.72 -9.96 7.90
C ASP A 159 -22.56 -8.87 6.85
N ASN A 160 -22.99 -9.13 5.60
CA ASN A 160 -22.79 -8.22 4.47
C ASN A 160 -21.32 -7.78 4.30
N THR A 161 -20.38 -8.69 4.55
CA THR A 161 -18.93 -8.40 4.45
C THR A 161 -18.53 -8.06 3.02
N ALA A 162 -19.15 -8.72 2.02
CA ALA A 162 -19.08 -8.37 0.60
C ALA A 162 -20.47 -8.47 -0.05
N ARG A 163 -20.72 -7.64 -1.05
CA ARG A 163 -21.99 -7.62 -1.82
C ARG A 163 -21.68 -7.73 -3.31
N VAL A 164 -22.66 -8.21 -4.07
CA VAL A 164 -22.56 -8.20 -5.54
C VAL A 164 -22.46 -6.76 -6.05
N GLY A 165 -21.41 -6.50 -6.80
CA GLY A 165 -21.05 -5.18 -7.31
C GLY A 165 -19.94 -4.46 -6.51
N ASP A 166 -19.56 -4.95 -5.31
CA ASP A 166 -18.44 -4.42 -4.57
C ASP A 166 -17.11 -4.75 -5.27
N TRP A 167 -16.15 -3.85 -5.15
CA TRP A 167 -14.78 -4.12 -5.54
C TRP A 167 -14.02 -4.67 -4.34
N VAL A 168 -13.42 -5.84 -4.53
CA VAL A 168 -12.72 -6.55 -3.45
C VAL A 168 -11.34 -6.99 -3.88
N ARG A 169 -10.48 -7.18 -2.88
CA ARG A 169 -9.20 -7.86 -3.03
C ARG A 169 -9.13 -9.00 -2.02
N ILE A 170 -8.83 -10.18 -2.53
CA ILE A 170 -8.59 -11.39 -1.74
C ILE A 170 -7.23 -11.91 -2.19
N ASP A 171 -6.26 -11.91 -1.28
CA ASP A 171 -4.85 -12.21 -1.59
C ASP A 171 -4.36 -11.38 -2.79
N ASN A 172 -4.00 -12.02 -3.90
CA ASN A 172 -3.50 -11.38 -5.11
C ASN A 172 -4.60 -11.12 -6.17
N VAL A 173 -5.85 -11.49 -5.89
CA VAL A 173 -6.96 -11.31 -6.82
C VAL A 173 -7.73 -10.04 -6.46
N SER A 174 -7.80 -9.10 -7.39
CA SER A 174 -8.60 -7.88 -7.26
C SER A 174 -9.63 -7.81 -8.38
N GLY A 175 -10.86 -7.44 -8.04
CA GLY A 175 -11.92 -7.31 -9.04
C GLY A 175 -13.28 -7.03 -8.44
N GLN A 176 -14.29 -7.00 -9.28
CA GLN A 176 -15.67 -6.77 -8.90
C GLN A 176 -16.38 -8.09 -8.58
N VAL A 177 -17.06 -8.17 -7.44
CA VAL A 177 -17.91 -9.30 -7.08
C VAL A 177 -19.11 -9.34 -8.04
N ILE A 178 -19.20 -10.40 -8.85
CA ILE A 178 -20.30 -10.59 -9.80
C ILE A 178 -21.39 -11.52 -9.27
N ASP A 179 -21.01 -12.48 -8.40
CA ASP A 179 -21.97 -13.42 -7.82
C ASP A 179 -21.46 -13.94 -6.47
N ILE A 180 -22.38 -14.23 -5.55
CA ILE A 180 -22.11 -14.85 -4.25
C ILE A 180 -23.02 -16.06 -4.12
N ARG A 181 -22.44 -17.23 -4.28
CA ARG A 181 -23.12 -18.51 -4.15
C ARG A 181 -22.87 -19.14 -2.79
N LEU A 182 -23.58 -20.22 -2.51
CA LEU A 182 -23.52 -20.92 -1.23
C LEU A 182 -22.09 -21.42 -0.89
N ARG A 183 -21.28 -21.78 -1.89
CA ARG A 183 -19.93 -22.36 -1.68
C ARG A 183 -18.80 -21.51 -2.21
N TYR A 184 -19.08 -20.49 -3.04
CA TYR A 184 -18.05 -19.67 -3.66
C TYR A 184 -18.52 -18.24 -3.89
N LEU A 185 -17.57 -17.36 -4.01
CA LEU A 185 -17.71 -15.98 -4.45
C LEU A 185 -17.01 -15.85 -5.81
N ALA A 186 -17.68 -15.23 -6.79
CA ALA A 186 -17.15 -15.01 -8.13
C ALA A 186 -16.71 -13.56 -8.30
N ILE A 187 -15.48 -13.36 -8.74
CA ILE A 187 -14.85 -12.05 -8.94
C ILE A 187 -14.50 -11.89 -10.41
N ALA A 188 -15.01 -10.82 -11.05
CA ALA A 188 -14.55 -10.41 -12.37
C ALA A 188 -13.34 -9.49 -12.23
N THR A 189 -12.21 -9.88 -12.79
CA THR A 189 -10.97 -9.08 -12.79
C THR A 189 -10.96 -8.07 -13.94
N ASN A 190 -10.09 -7.07 -13.88
CA ASN A 190 -9.90 -6.11 -14.99
C ASN A 190 -9.31 -6.76 -16.26
N SER A 191 -8.69 -7.94 -16.15
CA SER A 191 -8.20 -8.72 -17.30
C SER A 191 -9.31 -9.49 -18.04
N GLY A 192 -10.56 -9.42 -17.56
CA GLY A 192 -11.71 -10.11 -18.16
C GLY A 192 -11.90 -11.55 -17.69
N GLU A 193 -11.12 -12.00 -16.70
CA GLU A 193 -11.24 -13.32 -16.10
C GLU A 193 -12.27 -13.33 -14.99
N THR A 194 -12.97 -14.46 -14.82
CA THR A 194 -13.79 -14.70 -13.65
C THR A 194 -13.10 -15.68 -12.72
N VAL A 195 -12.65 -15.19 -11.57
CA VAL A 195 -12.01 -15.99 -10.53
C VAL A 195 -13.07 -16.46 -9.54
N ILE A 196 -13.11 -17.77 -9.31
CA ILE A 196 -14.02 -18.40 -8.36
C ILE A 196 -13.24 -18.70 -7.08
N VAL A 197 -13.59 -18.02 -6.01
CA VAL A 197 -12.94 -18.18 -4.69
C VAL A 197 -13.89 -18.95 -3.76
N PRO A 198 -13.47 -20.10 -3.19
CA PRO A 198 -14.27 -20.83 -2.19
C PRO A 198 -14.56 -19.95 -0.97
N ASN A 199 -15.81 -19.95 -0.49
CA ASN A 199 -16.20 -19.08 0.63
C ASN A 199 -15.39 -19.36 1.92
N GLY A 200 -14.96 -20.61 2.13
CA GLY A 200 -14.11 -20.97 3.24
C GLY A 200 -12.72 -20.29 3.20
N GLU A 201 -12.20 -20.00 2.02
CA GLU A 201 -10.96 -19.22 1.84
C GLU A 201 -11.22 -17.73 2.07
N VAL A 202 -12.34 -17.21 1.56
CA VAL A 202 -12.72 -15.80 1.78
C VAL A 202 -12.83 -15.47 3.27
N VAL A 203 -13.38 -16.39 4.08
CA VAL A 203 -13.52 -16.18 5.54
C VAL A 203 -12.21 -16.37 6.29
N LYS A 204 -11.32 -17.26 5.81
CA LYS A 204 -10.03 -17.50 6.45
C LYS A 204 -8.99 -16.42 6.12
N ASN A 205 -9.05 -15.89 4.90
CA ASN A 205 -8.09 -14.92 4.41
C ASN A 205 -8.58 -13.49 4.64
N ARG A 206 -7.67 -12.52 4.45
CA ARG A 206 -8.03 -11.11 4.55
C ARG A 206 -8.84 -10.69 3.32
N LEU A 207 -10.10 -10.39 3.51
CA LEU A 207 -10.92 -9.73 2.50
C LEU A 207 -10.76 -8.20 2.65
N THR A 208 -10.30 -7.52 1.60
CA THR A 208 -10.27 -6.06 1.55
C THR A 208 -11.37 -5.57 0.62
N VAL A 209 -12.31 -4.79 1.12
CA VAL A 209 -13.31 -4.10 0.30
C VAL A 209 -12.70 -2.78 -0.16
N LEU A 210 -12.45 -2.66 -1.45
CA LEU A 210 -11.82 -1.48 -2.07
C LEU A 210 -12.83 -0.38 -2.31
N ALA A 211 -14.03 -0.75 -2.83
CA ALA A 211 -15.15 0.17 -3.01
C ALA A 211 -16.47 -0.60 -2.91
N ARG A 212 -17.49 0.01 -2.30
CA ARG A 212 -18.84 -0.54 -2.23
C ARG A 212 -19.69 -0.01 -3.37
N ARG A 213 -20.56 -0.85 -3.90
CA ARG A 213 -21.53 -0.46 -4.92
C ARG A 213 -22.41 0.68 -4.42
N GLY A 214 -22.43 1.80 -5.14
CA GLY A 214 -23.26 2.97 -4.81
C GLY A 214 -22.65 3.91 -3.75
N ASP A 215 -21.48 3.61 -3.21
CA ASP A 215 -20.77 4.53 -2.35
C ASP A 215 -19.88 5.46 -3.19
N GLN A 216 -20.40 6.66 -3.48
CA GLN A 216 -19.68 7.70 -4.23
C GLN A 216 -18.60 8.42 -3.38
N ARG A 217 -18.40 8.04 -2.12
CA ARG A 217 -17.67 8.85 -1.15
C ARG A 217 -16.22 8.48 -0.94
N ILE A 218 -15.75 7.32 -1.40
CA ILE A 218 -14.36 6.88 -1.16
C ILE A 218 -13.73 6.50 -2.49
N PRO A 219 -13.11 7.46 -3.19
CA PRO A 219 -12.25 7.15 -4.32
C PRO A 219 -11.09 6.26 -3.86
N TRP A 220 -10.72 5.30 -4.65
CA TRP A 220 -9.66 4.37 -4.32
C TRP A 220 -8.28 5.00 -4.52
N ARG A 221 -7.47 5.05 -3.44
CA ARG A 221 -6.12 5.58 -3.49
C ARG A 221 -5.18 4.68 -4.28
N ARG A 222 -4.49 5.29 -5.23
CA ARG A 222 -3.40 4.68 -6.01
C ARG A 222 -2.09 5.36 -5.67
N GLU A 223 -1.00 4.64 -5.92
CA GLU A 223 0.37 5.10 -5.70
C GLU A 223 1.18 4.89 -6.97
N ILE A 224 1.94 5.91 -7.36
CA ILE A 224 2.91 5.80 -8.46
C ILE A 224 4.26 6.28 -7.93
N ASP A 225 5.21 5.36 -7.91
CA ASP A 225 6.58 5.65 -7.50
C ASP A 225 7.39 6.18 -8.69
N PHE A 226 8.28 7.13 -8.41
CA PHE A 226 9.28 7.61 -9.36
C PHE A 226 10.52 8.09 -8.62
N HIS A 227 11.65 8.16 -9.33
CA HIS A 227 12.93 8.56 -8.76
C HIS A 227 13.49 9.76 -9.51
N VAL A 228 14.18 10.64 -8.79
CA VAL A 228 14.87 11.80 -9.35
C VAL A 228 16.28 11.87 -8.78
N SER A 229 17.23 12.38 -9.57
CA SER A 229 18.62 12.55 -9.14
C SER A 229 18.75 13.41 -7.88
N TYR A 230 19.74 13.09 -7.03
CA TYR A 230 20.10 13.88 -5.85
C TYR A 230 20.54 15.33 -6.17
N SER A 231 20.79 15.64 -7.45
CA SER A 231 21.19 16.98 -7.88
C SER A 231 20.06 18.01 -7.82
N VAL A 232 18.81 17.58 -7.66
CA VAL A 232 17.63 18.45 -7.64
C VAL A 232 17.02 18.49 -6.25
N ALA A 233 16.76 19.71 -5.74
CA ALA A 233 16.13 19.88 -4.43
C ALA A 233 14.74 19.22 -4.38
N PRO A 234 14.41 18.44 -3.33
CA PRO A 234 13.15 17.72 -3.22
C PRO A 234 11.90 18.60 -3.33
N SER A 235 11.91 19.76 -2.74
CA SER A 235 10.80 20.71 -2.81
C SER A 235 10.52 21.20 -4.22
N ARG A 236 11.57 21.40 -5.03
CA ARG A 236 11.42 21.73 -6.45
C ARG A 236 10.71 20.62 -7.21
N VAL A 237 11.13 19.36 -6.98
CA VAL A 237 10.48 18.18 -7.61
C VAL A 237 9.00 18.11 -7.24
N ILE A 238 8.69 18.22 -5.93
CA ILE A 238 7.32 18.17 -5.41
C ILE A 238 6.50 19.33 -6.00
N GLY A 239 7.05 20.55 -6.05
CA GLY A 239 6.37 21.72 -6.60
C GLY A 239 6.09 21.61 -8.10
N VAL A 240 7.07 21.21 -8.90
CA VAL A 240 6.96 21.04 -10.36
C VAL A 240 5.93 19.97 -10.70
N VAL A 241 6.08 18.78 -10.12
CA VAL A 241 5.20 17.63 -10.41
C VAL A 241 3.79 17.90 -9.88
N GLY A 242 3.68 18.39 -8.64
CA GLY A 242 2.39 18.69 -8.03
C GLY A 242 1.60 19.75 -8.82
N THR A 243 2.25 20.85 -9.22
CA THR A 243 1.61 21.88 -10.03
C THR A 243 1.21 21.39 -11.41
N ALA A 244 2.07 20.59 -12.06
CA ALA A 244 1.79 20.05 -13.39
C ALA A 244 0.60 19.10 -13.37
N LEU A 245 0.56 18.19 -12.40
CA LEU A 245 -0.53 17.21 -12.27
C LEU A 245 -1.84 17.83 -11.80
N ALA A 246 -1.79 18.86 -10.93
CA ALA A 246 -2.99 19.60 -10.51
C ALA A 246 -3.63 20.38 -11.65
N ARG A 247 -2.85 20.84 -12.65
CA ARG A 247 -3.34 21.54 -13.84
C ARG A 247 -3.78 20.59 -14.96
N ALA A 248 -3.33 19.34 -14.91
CA ALA A 248 -3.71 18.34 -15.89
C ALA A 248 -5.10 17.83 -15.59
N GLU A 249 -6.04 18.01 -16.51
CA GLU A 249 -7.39 17.43 -16.41
C GLU A 249 -7.32 15.94 -16.78
N ILE A 250 -6.79 15.11 -15.86
CA ILE A 250 -6.66 13.68 -16.08
C ILE A 250 -8.00 13.02 -15.77
N ALA A 251 -8.57 12.38 -16.78
CA ALA A 251 -9.82 11.66 -16.64
C ALA A 251 -9.71 10.59 -15.54
N ASN A 252 -10.78 10.41 -14.78
CA ASN A 252 -10.90 9.40 -13.73
C ASN A 252 -10.04 9.64 -12.45
N VAL A 253 -9.38 10.79 -12.34
CA VAL A 253 -8.73 11.25 -11.11
C VAL A 253 -9.71 12.11 -10.32
N ALA A 254 -9.90 11.81 -9.04
CA ALA A 254 -10.76 12.59 -8.17
C ALA A 254 -10.14 13.98 -7.89
N VAL A 255 -10.98 15.01 -7.89
CA VAL A 255 -10.58 16.36 -7.50
C VAL A 255 -10.46 16.48 -5.98
N ASN A 256 -11.29 15.74 -5.26
CA ASN A 256 -11.29 15.68 -3.79
C ASN A 256 -11.37 14.21 -3.33
N PRO A 257 -10.36 13.69 -2.61
CA PRO A 257 -9.12 14.37 -2.19
C PRO A 257 -8.22 14.74 -3.36
N ALA A 258 -7.49 15.87 -3.19
CA ALA A 258 -6.54 16.32 -4.19
C ALA A 258 -5.32 15.37 -4.26
N LEU A 259 -4.72 15.28 -5.44
CA LEU A 259 -3.48 14.55 -5.66
C LEU A 259 -2.35 15.11 -4.78
N ILE A 260 -1.53 14.24 -4.23
CA ILE A 260 -0.40 14.57 -3.36
C ILE A 260 0.88 13.98 -3.94
N VAL A 261 1.92 14.80 -4.02
CA VAL A 261 3.29 14.37 -4.33
C VAL A 261 4.13 14.51 -3.07
N THR A 262 4.81 13.47 -2.67
CA THR A 262 5.65 13.49 -1.46
C THR A 262 6.92 12.66 -1.65
N LEU A 263 7.97 12.99 -0.88
CA LEU A 263 9.18 12.20 -0.80
C LEU A 263 8.89 10.90 -0.05
N ARG A 264 9.36 9.79 -0.58
CA ARG A 264 9.18 8.45 0.00
C ARG A 264 10.44 7.96 0.71
N GLU A 265 11.57 8.00 0.00
CA GLU A 265 12.83 7.45 0.50
C GLU A 265 14.06 8.06 -0.18
N PHE A 266 15.23 7.84 0.43
CA PHE A 266 16.51 8.11 -0.19
C PHE A 266 17.11 6.79 -0.70
N GLY A 267 17.03 6.57 -2.02
CA GLY A 267 17.49 5.35 -2.68
C GLY A 267 18.98 5.39 -3.03
N ASP A 268 19.50 4.27 -3.52
CA ASP A 268 20.92 4.10 -3.89
C ASP A 268 21.37 4.94 -5.10
N SER A 269 20.46 5.25 -6.01
CA SER A 269 20.76 5.99 -7.25
C SER A 269 19.95 7.27 -7.42
N GLY A 270 19.06 7.60 -6.47
CA GLY A 270 18.22 8.78 -6.51
C GLY A 270 17.26 8.86 -5.35
N ILE A 271 16.57 9.97 -5.24
CA ILE A 271 15.51 10.20 -4.25
C ILE A 271 14.20 9.63 -4.79
N GLY A 272 13.55 8.77 -4.01
CA GLY A 272 12.27 8.17 -4.31
C GLY A 272 11.11 9.07 -3.89
N TYR A 273 10.17 9.27 -4.78
CA TYR A 273 8.92 10.02 -4.56
C TYR A 273 7.73 9.15 -4.85
N VAL A 274 6.59 9.49 -4.27
CA VAL A 274 5.32 8.86 -4.56
C VAL A 274 4.25 9.90 -4.89
N ILE A 275 3.49 9.61 -5.93
CA ILE A 275 2.27 10.34 -6.29
C ILE A 275 1.10 9.54 -5.72
N LEU A 276 0.38 10.14 -4.78
CA LEU A 276 -0.87 9.61 -4.23
C LEU A 276 -2.02 10.28 -4.95
N TYR A 277 -2.91 9.50 -5.54
CA TYR A 277 -4.10 10.01 -6.19
C TYR A 277 -5.27 9.05 -6.01
N TRP A 278 -6.48 9.49 -6.29
CA TRP A 278 -7.69 8.73 -6.05
C TRP A 278 -8.47 8.51 -7.34
N LEU A 279 -8.79 7.25 -7.64
CA LEU A 279 -9.59 6.85 -8.78
C LEU A 279 -11.09 6.99 -8.49
N THR A 280 -11.84 7.48 -9.47
CA THR A 280 -13.31 7.50 -9.46
C THR A 280 -13.92 6.24 -10.08
N ASP A 281 -13.19 5.57 -11.00
CA ASP A 281 -13.56 4.28 -11.59
C ASP A 281 -12.36 3.32 -11.56
N LEU A 282 -12.51 2.20 -10.85
CA LEU A 282 -11.48 1.21 -10.68
C LEU A 282 -11.19 0.38 -11.94
N LYS A 283 -12.10 0.39 -12.92
CA LYS A 283 -11.91 -0.34 -14.19
C LYS A 283 -10.81 0.25 -15.06
N LEU A 284 -10.56 1.55 -14.92
CA LEU A 284 -9.62 2.30 -15.75
C LEU A 284 -8.29 2.58 -15.04
N ASP A 285 -7.93 1.77 -14.05
CA ASP A 285 -6.75 2.00 -13.22
C ASP A 285 -5.45 2.06 -14.06
N LEU A 286 -5.18 1.10 -14.92
CA LEU A 286 -3.98 1.06 -15.76
C LEU A 286 -3.90 2.24 -16.74
N VAL A 287 -5.04 2.62 -17.33
CA VAL A 287 -5.09 3.75 -18.28
C VAL A 287 -4.79 5.05 -17.55
N THR A 288 -5.38 5.24 -16.37
CA THR A 288 -5.17 6.42 -15.54
C THR A 288 -3.73 6.48 -15.02
N ASP A 289 -3.18 5.35 -14.54
CA ASP A 289 -1.77 5.23 -14.15
C ASP A 289 -0.83 5.68 -15.29
N SER A 290 -1.12 5.23 -16.52
CA SER A 290 -0.34 5.59 -17.70
C SER A 290 -0.41 7.10 -18.00
N GLN A 291 -1.59 7.70 -17.93
CA GLN A 291 -1.76 9.15 -18.13
C GLN A 291 -0.98 9.96 -17.10
N ILE A 292 -1.04 9.58 -15.83
CA ILE A 292 -0.26 10.26 -14.78
C ILE A 292 1.25 10.16 -15.05
N ARG A 293 1.76 8.98 -15.46
CA ARG A 293 3.18 8.81 -15.82
C ARG A 293 3.60 9.66 -17.02
N LEU A 294 2.72 9.81 -18.01
CA LEU A 294 2.98 10.68 -19.17
C LEU A 294 3.08 12.16 -18.75
N HIS A 295 2.15 12.64 -17.93
CA HIS A 295 2.19 14.00 -17.42
C HIS A 295 3.38 14.24 -16.48
N LEU A 296 3.72 13.26 -15.63
CA LEU A 296 4.92 13.27 -14.79
C LEU A 296 6.18 13.43 -15.63
N HIS A 297 6.37 12.55 -16.65
CA HIS A 297 7.53 12.60 -17.54
C HIS A 297 7.64 13.95 -18.25
N ALA A 298 6.52 14.45 -18.78
CA ALA A 298 6.49 15.74 -19.46
C ALA A 298 6.80 16.91 -18.50
N ALA A 299 6.36 16.85 -17.25
CA ALA A 299 6.66 17.86 -16.23
C ALA A 299 8.15 17.89 -15.91
N LEU A 300 8.74 16.72 -15.63
CA LEU A 300 10.18 16.60 -15.34
C LEU A 300 11.04 17.08 -16.53
N ALA A 301 10.68 16.67 -17.74
CA ALA A 301 11.41 17.06 -18.96
C ALA A 301 11.37 18.58 -19.20
N ARG A 302 10.23 19.26 -19.02
CA ARG A 302 10.11 20.72 -19.15
C ARG A 302 11.00 21.50 -18.20
N ASP A 303 11.17 20.98 -16.99
CA ASP A 303 12.00 21.61 -15.96
C ASP A 303 13.44 21.10 -15.95
N SER A 304 13.86 20.33 -16.96
CA SER A 304 15.20 19.74 -17.08
C SER A 304 15.59 18.90 -15.85
N ILE A 305 14.61 18.21 -15.29
CA ILE A 305 14.79 17.29 -14.18
C ILE A 305 15.00 15.88 -14.72
N GLU A 306 16.15 15.30 -14.46
CA GLU A 306 16.53 14.00 -15.00
C GLU A 306 16.02 12.85 -14.13
N ILE A 307 15.48 11.82 -14.78
CA ILE A 307 15.20 10.51 -14.16
C ILE A 307 16.54 9.75 -14.14
N PRO A 308 17.07 9.40 -12.94
CA PRO A 308 18.41 8.89 -12.84
C PRO A 308 18.54 7.48 -13.40
N PHE A 309 19.64 7.22 -14.10
CA PHE A 309 20.09 5.86 -14.35
C PHE A 309 20.75 5.28 -13.08
N PRO A 310 20.88 3.95 -12.97
CA PRO A 310 21.65 3.35 -11.86
C PRO A 310 23.08 3.91 -11.83
N HIS A 311 23.46 4.53 -10.72
CA HIS A 311 24.80 5.10 -10.54
C HIS A 311 25.72 4.07 -9.87
N ARG A 312 26.93 3.88 -10.45
CA ARG A 312 28.02 3.13 -9.84
C ARG A 312 29.26 4.00 -9.84
N VAL A 313 29.81 4.25 -8.66
CA VAL A 313 31.09 4.93 -8.52
C VAL A 313 32.17 3.85 -8.56
N LEU A 314 32.99 3.85 -9.61
CA LEU A 314 34.17 2.99 -9.71
C LEU A 314 35.33 3.76 -9.12
N LEU A 315 35.88 3.27 -8.01
CA LEU A 315 37.11 3.83 -7.42
C LEU A 315 38.29 3.03 -7.95
N ASP A 316 39.10 3.65 -8.81
CA ASP A 316 40.40 3.10 -9.16
C ASP A 316 41.32 3.16 -7.94
N GLY A 317 41.95 2.03 -7.59
CA GLY A 317 42.64 1.78 -6.32
C GLY A 317 43.81 2.71 -5.92
N GLY A 318 43.92 3.89 -6.51
CA GLY A 318 44.88 4.94 -6.16
C GLY A 318 44.27 6.28 -5.73
N ALA A 319 42.97 6.45 -5.88
CA ALA A 319 42.28 7.68 -5.52
C ALA A 319 41.11 7.38 -4.60
N LEU A 320 41.33 7.20 -3.32
CA LEU A 320 40.44 7.75 -2.32
C LEU A 320 40.49 9.27 -2.52
N ALA A 321 39.99 9.71 -3.68
CA ALA A 321 39.89 11.12 -3.97
C ALA A 321 38.90 11.69 -2.93
N GLN A 322 39.46 12.49 -2.04
CA GLN A 322 38.78 13.61 -1.47
C GLN A 322 37.68 14.00 -2.45
N GLY A 323 36.45 14.17 -1.95
CA GLY A 323 35.30 14.61 -2.77
C GLY A 323 35.62 16.00 -3.34
N GLY A 324 36.45 16.03 -4.36
CA GLY A 324 36.90 17.25 -5.05
C GLY A 324 35.70 17.88 -5.71
N LEU A 325 35.53 19.19 -5.47
CA LEU A 325 34.58 20.01 -6.19
C LEU A 325 34.72 19.74 -7.69
N THR A 326 33.65 19.36 -8.34
CA THR A 326 33.68 19.29 -9.81
C THR A 326 33.92 20.68 -10.37
N GLU A 327 34.63 20.79 -11.50
CA GLU A 327 34.96 22.08 -12.11
C GLU A 327 33.68 22.89 -12.41
N LYS A 328 32.57 22.20 -12.74
CA LYS A 328 31.25 22.83 -12.91
C LYS A 328 30.71 23.46 -11.61
N ALA A 329 30.85 22.75 -10.48
CA ALA A 329 30.41 23.29 -9.18
C ALA A 329 31.30 24.47 -8.74
N LEU A 330 32.59 24.39 -8.99
CA LEU A 330 33.53 25.50 -8.71
C LEU A 330 33.17 26.72 -9.58
N ALA A 331 32.91 26.54 -10.87
CA ALA A 331 32.49 27.64 -11.77
C ALA A 331 31.21 28.32 -11.30
N GLN A 332 30.20 27.57 -10.85
CA GLN A 332 28.96 28.12 -10.29
C GLN A 332 29.20 28.94 -9.03
N ARG A 333 30.07 28.46 -8.12
CA ARG A 333 30.45 29.21 -6.92
C ARG A 333 31.17 30.51 -7.27
N VAL A 334 32.11 30.48 -8.21
CA VAL A 334 32.80 31.69 -8.69
C VAL A 334 31.83 32.69 -9.27
N GLU A 335 30.90 32.25 -10.09
CA GLU A 335 29.87 33.11 -10.68
C GLU A 335 28.99 33.74 -9.58
N THR A 336 28.55 32.95 -8.62
CA THR A 336 27.74 33.46 -7.50
C THR A 336 28.50 34.51 -6.70
N LEU A 337 29.76 34.25 -6.33
CA LEU A 337 30.58 35.19 -5.60
C LEU A 337 30.84 36.46 -6.41
N ALA A 338 30.99 36.37 -7.73
CA ALA A 338 31.19 37.52 -8.61
C ALA A 338 30.00 38.53 -8.60
N ARG A 339 28.80 38.04 -8.30
CA ARG A 339 27.59 38.85 -8.26
C ARG A 339 27.36 39.56 -6.90
N ILE A 340 28.19 39.26 -5.90
CA ILE A 340 28.11 39.84 -4.56
C ILE A 340 29.01 41.04 -4.44
N GLU A 341 28.48 42.21 -4.08
CA GLU A 341 29.23 43.47 -3.94
C GLU A 341 30.40 43.36 -2.96
N LEU A 342 30.23 42.56 -1.90
CA LEU A 342 31.30 42.32 -0.91
C LEU A 342 32.60 41.75 -1.53
N PHE A 343 32.48 40.94 -2.56
CA PHE A 343 33.63 40.27 -3.22
C PHE A 343 34.06 40.97 -4.52
N ALA A 344 33.47 42.13 -4.84
CA ALA A 344 33.86 42.90 -6.00
C ALA A 344 35.34 43.36 -6.01
N PRO A 345 35.95 43.70 -4.85
CA PRO A 345 37.39 44.05 -4.78
C PRO A 345 38.36 42.91 -5.04
N LEU A 346 37.87 41.59 -5.05
CA LEU A 346 38.72 40.46 -5.26
C LEU A 346 39.06 40.27 -6.75
N THR A 347 40.32 39.88 -7.00
CA THR A 347 40.74 39.45 -8.33
C THR A 347 40.07 38.13 -8.74
N PRO A 348 40.05 37.78 -10.02
CA PRO A 348 39.48 36.51 -10.47
C PRO A 348 40.12 35.28 -9.79
N ASP A 349 41.45 35.31 -9.56
CA ASP A 349 42.18 34.21 -8.93
C ASP A 349 41.86 34.09 -7.43
N GLU A 350 41.80 35.23 -6.70
CA GLU A 350 41.37 35.27 -5.31
C GLU A 350 39.94 34.78 -5.13
N ARG A 351 39.06 35.16 -6.06
CA ARG A 351 37.65 34.72 -6.05
C ARG A 351 37.54 33.21 -6.32
N ARG A 352 38.37 32.68 -7.23
CA ARG A 352 38.42 31.25 -7.50
C ARG A 352 38.96 30.47 -6.27
N ALA A 353 40.00 30.97 -5.62
CA ALA A 353 40.50 30.39 -4.38
C ALA A 353 39.43 30.38 -3.29
N LEU A 354 38.73 31.51 -3.10
CA LEU A 354 37.63 31.60 -2.14
C LEU A 354 36.48 30.64 -2.46
N ALA A 355 36.15 30.48 -3.73
CA ALA A 355 35.11 29.57 -4.19
C ALA A 355 35.43 28.10 -3.91
N ALA A 356 36.73 27.74 -3.81
CA ALA A 356 37.15 26.40 -3.41
C ALA A 356 36.97 26.14 -1.92
N GLU A 357 37.10 27.16 -1.09
CA GLU A 357 37.00 27.08 0.38
C GLU A 357 35.57 27.11 0.91
N VAL A 358 34.60 27.67 0.15
CA VAL A 358 33.21 27.74 0.62
C VAL A 358 32.56 26.37 0.63
N THR A 359 31.72 26.12 1.64
CA THR A 359 30.92 24.90 1.78
C THR A 359 29.48 25.16 1.41
N GLY A 360 28.92 24.34 0.53
CA GLY A 360 27.50 24.40 0.18
C GLY A 360 26.62 23.89 1.33
N CYS A 361 25.66 24.69 1.77
CA CYS A 361 24.69 24.34 2.81
C CYS A 361 23.28 24.52 2.25
N MET A 362 22.47 23.48 2.31
CA MET A 362 21.05 23.53 1.94
C MET A 362 20.20 23.65 3.20
N PHE A 363 19.20 24.53 3.13
CA PHE A 363 18.19 24.69 4.17
C PHE A 363 16.82 24.59 3.53
N VAL A 364 15.89 23.90 4.20
CA VAL A 364 14.49 23.84 3.73
C VAL A 364 13.69 24.98 4.31
N ARG A 365 12.55 25.27 3.71
CA ARG A 365 11.64 26.30 4.19
C ARG A 365 11.35 26.16 5.68
N ASN A 366 11.42 27.28 6.42
CA ASN A 366 11.29 27.43 7.88
C ASN A 366 12.52 26.99 8.70
N ASP A 367 13.59 26.52 8.07
CA ASP A 367 14.83 26.28 8.82
C ASP A 367 15.41 27.58 9.37
N VAL A 368 15.92 27.52 10.61
CA VAL A 368 16.63 28.62 11.24
C VAL A 368 18.11 28.49 10.87
N ILE A 369 18.59 29.36 9.99
CA ILE A 369 19.99 29.37 9.51
C ILE A 369 20.94 29.94 10.57
N SER A 370 20.47 30.93 11.33
CA SER A 370 21.25 31.64 12.33
C SER A 370 20.33 32.21 13.42
N ARG A 371 20.74 32.07 14.69
CA ARG A 371 20.02 32.66 15.82
C ARG A 371 20.77 33.84 16.40
N LYS A 372 20.01 34.85 16.80
CA LYS A 372 20.58 36.00 17.54
C LYS A 372 21.33 35.51 18.79
N GLY A 373 22.49 36.07 19.03
CA GLY A 373 23.37 35.74 20.18
C GLY A 373 24.31 34.54 19.97
N GLU A 374 24.14 33.77 18.87
CA GLU A 374 25.08 32.71 18.54
C GLU A 374 26.45 33.26 18.15
N VAL A 375 27.53 32.51 18.47
CA VAL A 375 28.87 32.85 18.04
C VAL A 375 28.99 32.81 16.53
N ALA A 376 29.47 33.89 15.93
CA ALA A 376 29.44 34.07 14.49
C ALA A 376 30.79 33.73 13.88
N GLU A 377 30.97 32.50 13.43
CA GLU A 377 32.22 32.03 12.81
C GLU A 377 32.19 31.98 11.29
N ALA A 378 31.03 32.29 10.67
CA ALA A 378 30.87 32.16 9.23
C ALA A 378 29.98 33.27 8.64
N LEU A 379 30.26 33.60 7.38
CA LEU A 379 29.40 34.35 6.48
C LEU A 379 28.60 33.37 5.59
N PHE A 380 27.37 33.71 5.25
CA PHE A 380 26.56 32.98 4.30
C PHE A 380 26.32 33.81 3.05
N VAL A 381 26.64 33.23 1.89
CA VAL A 381 26.28 33.77 0.57
C VAL A 381 25.07 33.02 0.09
N LEU A 382 23.95 33.71 -0.08
CA LEU A 382 22.71 33.17 -0.60
C LEU A 382 22.83 32.99 -2.10
N ALA A 383 22.94 31.76 -2.55
CA ALA A 383 23.09 31.39 -3.96
C ALA A 383 21.74 31.18 -4.65
N ASP A 384 20.75 30.65 -3.92
CA ASP A 384 19.40 30.44 -4.39
C ASP A 384 18.41 30.53 -3.23
N GLY A 385 17.18 30.96 -3.53
CA GLY A 385 16.08 31.07 -2.59
C GLY A 385 15.98 32.44 -1.91
N THR A 386 15.22 32.44 -0.81
CA THR A 386 14.87 33.66 -0.05
C THR A 386 14.94 33.40 1.43
N VAL A 387 15.53 34.35 2.17
CA VAL A 387 15.59 34.33 3.63
C VAL A 387 14.97 35.55 4.22
N ALA A 388 14.38 35.44 5.41
CA ALA A 388 13.87 36.55 6.19
C ALA A 388 14.72 36.78 7.46
N ILE A 389 15.00 38.02 7.77
CA ILE A 389 15.73 38.42 8.97
C ILE A 389 14.70 38.91 9.98
N TYR A 390 14.73 38.34 11.18
CA TYR A 390 13.82 38.66 12.27
C TYR A 390 14.57 39.23 13.47
N GLY A 391 13.98 40.22 14.10
CA GLY A 391 14.41 40.76 15.38
C GLY A 391 14.03 39.89 16.57
N ASP A 392 14.13 40.45 17.77
CA ASP A 392 13.66 39.78 18.99
C ASP A 392 12.12 39.67 18.97
N ALA A 393 11.63 38.64 19.66
CA ALA A 393 10.20 38.55 19.89
C ALA A 393 9.74 39.70 20.80
N ASP A 394 8.68 40.38 20.42
CA ASP A 394 8.03 41.37 21.27
C ASP A 394 7.57 40.69 22.58
N PRO A 395 8.00 41.20 23.75
CA PRO A 395 7.64 40.62 25.05
C PRO A 395 6.13 40.51 25.30
N GLY A 396 5.34 41.37 24.62
CA GLY A 396 3.88 41.40 24.83
C GLY A 396 3.09 40.50 23.89
N SER A 397 3.52 40.34 22.64
CA SER A 397 2.80 39.56 21.60
C SER A 397 3.47 38.23 21.22
N GLY A 398 4.74 38.03 21.60
CA GLY A 398 5.53 36.88 21.15
C GLY A 398 5.87 36.92 19.65
N VAL A 399 5.42 37.88 18.91
CA VAL A 399 5.65 38.05 17.47
C VAL A 399 7.05 38.63 17.23
N ARG A 400 7.79 38.01 16.33
CA ARG A 400 9.11 38.50 15.89
C ARG A 400 8.92 39.44 14.72
N PRO A 401 9.32 40.73 14.84
CA PRO A 401 9.23 41.67 13.72
C PRO A 401 10.19 41.26 12.62
N ARG A 402 9.70 41.23 11.37
CA ARG A 402 10.56 40.98 10.20
C ARG A 402 11.31 42.29 9.89
N LEU A 403 12.65 42.23 10.01
CA LEU A 403 13.51 43.36 9.78
C LEU A 403 13.85 43.56 8.30
N ALA A 404 14.11 42.43 7.58
CA ALA A 404 14.45 42.43 6.17
C ALA A 404 14.09 41.12 5.50
N LYS A 405 13.99 41.16 4.16
CA LYS A 405 13.92 40.04 3.28
C LYS A 405 15.11 40.08 2.33
N LEU A 406 15.84 38.98 2.17
CA LEU A 406 16.95 38.86 1.22
C LEU A 406 16.60 37.80 0.18
N GLU A 407 16.77 38.15 -1.08
CA GLU A 407 16.61 37.27 -2.22
C GLU A 407 17.99 37.00 -2.87
N ALA A 408 18.22 35.81 -3.37
CA ALA A 408 19.47 35.46 -4.04
C ALA A 408 19.68 36.32 -5.34
N PRO A 409 20.89 36.78 -5.66
CA PRO A 409 22.12 36.62 -4.87
C PRO A 409 22.23 37.68 -3.76
N ALA A 410 22.50 37.26 -2.54
CA ALA A 410 22.67 38.16 -1.38
C ALA A 410 23.69 37.55 -0.40
N TYR A 411 24.02 38.23 0.68
CA TYR A 411 24.84 37.72 1.75
C TYR A 411 24.36 38.22 3.12
N PHE A 412 24.68 37.49 4.18
CA PHE A 412 24.37 37.84 5.55
C PHE A 412 25.38 37.23 6.53
N GLY A 413 25.42 37.80 7.71
CA GLY A 413 26.33 37.35 8.78
C GLY A 413 27.78 37.82 8.66
N GLU A 414 28.03 38.83 7.81
CA GLU A 414 29.33 39.47 7.56
C GLU A 414 29.96 40.07 8.83
N MET A 415 29.11 40.66 9.66
CA MET A 415 29.56 41.33 10.89
C MET A 415 30.22 40.31 11.84
N GLY A 416 29.62 39.14 11.97
CA GLY A 416 30.16 38.09 12.80
C GLY A 416 31.49 37.53 12.29
N LEU A 417 31.60 37.24 10.99
CA LEU A 417 32.82 36.74 10.38
C LEU A 417 33.96 37.73 10.51
N LEU A 418 33.70 39.03 10.34
CA LEU A 418 34.73 40.04 10.23
C LEU A 418 35.12 40.66 11.58
N THR A 419 34.24 40.63 12.56
CA THR A 419 34.49 41.29 13.86
C THR A 419 34.44 40.33 15.04
N GLY A 420 34.08 39.07 14.84
CA GLY A 420 33.87 38.09 15.91
C GLY A 420 32.67 38.38 16.80
N GLN A 421 31.83 39.35 16.45
CA GLN A 421 30.63 39.65 17.22
C GLN A 421 29.57 38.59 17.08
N ALA A 422 28.77 38.37 18.13
CA ALA A 422 27.64 37.47 18.08
C ALA A 422 26.59 37.90 17.02
N ARG A 423 25.81 36.96 16.53
CA ARG A 423 24.70 37.20 15.57
C ARG A 423 23.75 38.25 16.10
N THR A 424 23.40 39.20 15.26
CA THR A 424 22.55 40.34 15.65
C THR A 424 21.05 40.07 15.44
N ALA A 425 20.71 39.09 14.62
CA ALA A 425 19.33 38.78 14.26
C ALA A 425 19.15 37.28 13.99
N ASN A 426 17.90 36.83 13.98
CA ASN A 426 17.54 35.49 13.52
C ASN A 426 17.34 35.50 12.00
N VAL A 427 17.89 34.51 11.31
CA VAL A 427 17.72 34.31 9.86
C VAL A 427 16.99 33.03 9.61
N ILE A 428 15.85 33.09 8.93
CA ILE A 428 14.97 31.94 8.66
C ILE A 428 14.75 31.83 7.15
N ALA A 429 14.79 30.61 6.64
CA ALA A 429 14.52 30.31 5.25
C ALA A 429 13.03 30.47 4.92
N GLU A 430 12.65 31.35 4.00
CA GLU A 430 11.25 31.52 3.51
C GLU A 430 10.91 30.55 2.37
N THR A 431 11.92 30.14 1.62
CA THR A 431 11.87 29.10 0.60
C THR A 431 12.92 28.05 0.93
N ASP A 432 13.08 27.05 0.09
CA ASP A 432 14.32 26.27 0.11
C ASP A 432 15.45 27.17 -0.34
N VAL A 433 16.61 27.01 0.31
CA VAL A 433 17.73 27.94 0.21
C VAL A 433 19.02 27.16 -0.02
N LEU A 434 19.80 27.57 -1.00
CA LEU A 434 21.19 27.18 -1.14
C LEU A 434 22.07 28.35 -0.69
N CYS A 435 22.84 28.09 0.37
CA CYS A 435 23.89 29.02 0.83
C CYS A 435 25.27 28.45 0.63
N TYR A 436 26.23 29.32 0.35
CA TYR A 436 27.63 29.01 0.49
C TYR A 436 28.14 29.60 1.81
N ARG A 437 28.58 28.75 2.72
CA ARG A 437 29.14 29.09 4.00
C ARG A 437 30.65 29.35 3.82
N LEU A 438 31.11 30.49 4.26
CA LEU A 438 32.51 30.89 4.30
C LEU A 438 32.92 31.05 5.76
N ASP A 439 33.85 30.21 6.22
CA ASP A 439 34.39 30.25 7.57
C ASP A 439 35.55 31.23 7.66
N LYS A 440 35.88 31.64 8.90
CA LYS A 440 37.02 32.55 9.20
C LYS A 440 38.34 32.07 8.57
N ALA A 441 38.63 30.76 8.65
CA ALA A 441 39.89 30.20 8.16
C ALA A 441 40.08 30.41 6.64
N GLY A 442 39.01 30.20 5.83
CA GLY A 442 39.07 30.42 4.39
C GLY A 442 39.23 31.87 3.99
N PHE A 443 38.76 32.81 4.83
CA PHE A 443 38.91 34.25 4.57
C PHE A 443 40.23 34.83 5.09
N ASP A 444 40.78 34.28 6.18
CA ASP A 444 42.05 34.69 6.81
C ASP A 444 43.22 34.64 5.81
N ALA A 445 43.30 33.57 5.03
CA ALA A 445 44.38 33.39 4.05
C ALA A 445 44.44 34.55 3.02
N ILE A 446 43.27 34.99 2.55
CA ILE A 446 43.16 36.08 1.55
C ILE A 446 43.47 37.43 2.19
N LEU A 447 42.96 37.68 3.39
CA LEU A 447 43.22 38.96 4.10
C LEU A 447 44.70 39.12 4.51
N ARG A 448 45.38 38.02 4.90
CA ARG A 448 46.83 38.07 5.18
C ARG A 448 47.67 38.28 3.94
N ALA A 449 47.26 37.69 2.81
CA ALA A 449 47.95 37.90 1.52
C ALA A 449 47.79 39.33 1.01
N ARG A 450 46.68 40.00 1.34
CA ARG A 450 46.34 41.34 0.84
C ARG A 450 45.62 42.15 1.92
N PRO A 451 46.37 42.77 2.87
CA PRO A 451 45.80 43.51 3.98
C PRO A 451 44.93 44.72 3.58
N GLU A 452 45.15 45.30 2.39
CA GLU A 452 44.41 46.43 1.82
C GLU A 452 42.93 46.08 1.60
N LEU A 453 42.59 44.79 1.45
CA LEU A 453 41.21 44.32 1.32
C LEU A 453 40.36 44.67 2.54
N VAL A 454 40.97 44.79 3.73
CA VAL A 454 40.27 45.12 4.96
C VAL A 454 39.60 46.52 4.83
N ASP A 455 40.31 47.49 4.27
CA ASP A 455 39.82 48.86 4.10
C ASP A 455 38.68 48.92 3.05
N LEU A 456 38.85 48.19 1.93
CA LEU A 456 37.83 48.09 0.87
C LEU A 456 36.57 47.39 1.36
N LEU A 457 36.67 46.26 2.02
CA LEU A 457 35.57 45.49 2.57
C LEU A 457 34.83 46.27 3.66
N SER A 458 35.58 46.96 4.53
CA SER A 458 34.99 47.80 5.57
C SER A 458 34.16 48.94 5.00
N THR A 459 34.59 49.51 3.85
CA THR A 459 33.86 50.54 3.16
C THR A 459 32.51 50.01 2.62
N VAL A 460 32.50 48.84 2.00
CA VAL A 460 31.27 48.21 1.46
C VAL A 460 30.29 47.89 2.60
N ILE A 461 30.80 47.32 3.70
CA ILE A 461 29.96 46.95 4.84
C ILE A 461 29.47 48.17 5.58
N GLY A 462 30.32 49.20 5.76
CA GLY A 462 29.96 50.46 6.41
C GLY A 462 28.82 51.16 5.65
N LYS A 463 28.91 51.18 4.33
CA LYS A 463 27.83 51.73 3.46
C LYS A 463 26.52 50.96 3.66
N ARG A 464 26.57 49.64 3.58
CA ARG A 464 25.37 48.78 3.79
C ARG A 464 24.77 48.92 5.20
N ALA A 465 25.59 48.99 6.22
CA ALA A 465 25.14 49.21 7.58
C ALA A 465 24.47 50.58 7.75
N ALA A 466 24.93 51.63 7.05
CA ALA A 466 24.30 52.93 7.04
C ALA A 466 22.96 52.92 6.28
N GLU A 467 22.87 52.20 5.18
CA GLU A 467 21.63 52.06 4.41
C GLU A 467 20.53 51.29 5.17
N ASN A 468 20.90 50.32 5.98
CA ASN A 468 19.96 49.52 6.76
C ASN A 468 19.53 50.17 8.10
N ASP A 469 20.14 51.24 8.49
CA ASP A 469 19.83 51.92 9.76
C ASP A 469 18.58 52.81 9.61
N ALA A 470 17.46 52.40 10.24
CA ALA A 470 16.20 53.10 10.16
C ALA A 470 16.29 54.55 10.67
N THR A 471 17.21 54.83 11.60
CA THR A 471 17.45 56.15 12.12
C THR A 471 18.10 57.08 11.08
N LEU A 472 18.81 56.49 10.12
CA LEU A 472 19.48 57.23 9.05
C LEU A 472 18.65 57.35 7.78
N GLN A 473 17.56 56.63 7.66
CA GLN A 473 16.68 56.74 6.49
C GLN A 473 16.01 58.13 6.41
N ALA A 474 15.83 58.80 7.56
CA ALA A 474 15.32 60.17 7.64
C ALA A 474 16.42 61.24 7.58
N ALA A 475 17.72 60.86 7.55
CA ALA A 475 18.83 61.81 7.56
C ALA A 475 19.24 62.28 6.16
N ASP A 476 19.85 63.46 6.08
CA ASP A 476 20.39 64.04 4.86
C ASP A 476 21.51 63.19 4.26
N ALA A 477 21.67 63.22 2.92
CA ALA A 477 22.66 62.40 2.19
C ALA A 477 24.11 62.59 2.73
N ASP A 478 24.48 63.81 3.10
CA ASP A 478 25.77 64.13 3.65
C ASP A 478 25.98 63.57 5.09
N ALA A 479 24.94 63.48 5.90
CA ALA A 479 24.98 62.86 7.21
C ALA A 479 25.14 61.36 7.11
N ARG A 480 24.45 60.71 6.15
CA ARG A 480 24.61 59.28 5.84
C ARG A 480 26.05 58.92 5.38
N ALA A 481 26.60 59.76 4.49
CA ALA A 481 27.98 59.56 3.99
C ALA A 481 29.01 59.71 5.12
N ARG A 482 28.90 60.67 6.00
CA ARG A 482 29.82 60.82 7.16
C ARG A 482 29.74 59.68 8.15
N MET A 483 28.54 59.20 8.45
CA MET A 483 28.37 58.01 9.33
C MET A 483 28.88 56.72 8.68
N ALA A 484 28.71 56.55 7.39
CA ALA A 484 29.28 55.39 6.67
C ALA A 484 30.81 55.38 6.78
N VAL A 485 31.46 56.53 6.60
CA VAL A 485 32.94 56.66 6.78
C VAL A 485 33.36 56.37 8.22
N SER A 486 32.67 56.92 9.22
CA SER A 486 32.96 56.66 10.64
C SER A 486 32.81 55.20 11.00
N ARG A 487 31.76 54.55 10.54
CA ARG A 487 31.54 53.10 10.74
C ARG A 487 32.59 52.23 10.01
N ALA A 488 32.98 52.59 8.81
CA ALA A 488 34.03 51.91 8.07
C ALA A 488 35.35 51.98 8.86
N SER A 489 35.73 53.14 9.40
CA SER A 489 36.96 53.29 10.21
C SER A 489 36.95 52.45 11.49
N GLU A 490 35.83 52.36 12.17
CA GLU A 490 35.66 51.47 13.33
C GLU A 490 35.77 49.99 12.94
N LEU A 491 35.15 49.61 11.81
CA LEU A 491 35.21 48.25 11.27
C LEU A 491 36.63 47.87 10.88
N VAL A 492 37.38 48.73 10.24
CA VAL A 492 38.82 48.46 9.92
C VAL A 492 39.60 48.11 11.18
N ARG A 493 39.45 48.87 12.25
CA ARG A 493 40.12 48.56 13.52
C ARG A 493 39.70 47.20 14.08
N LYS A 494 38.42 46.89 14.12
CA LYS A 494 37.86 45.63 14.63
C LYS A 494 38.31 44.44 13.79
N ILE A 495 38.29 44.53 12.47
CA ILE A 495 38.72 43.47 11.54
C ILE A 495 40.21 43.20 11.69
N ARG A 496 41.06 44.26 11.69
CA ARG A 496 42.51 44.10 11.88
C ARG A 496 42.82 43.42 13.22
N GLN A 497 42.16 43.80 14.31
CA GLN A 497 42.33 43.17 15.62
C GLN A 497 41.87 41.70 15.62
N PHE A 498 40.76 41.36 14.96
CA PHE A 498 40.21 40.03 14.97
C PHE A 498 41.01 39.03 14.11
N PHE A 499 41.63 39.51 13.03
CA PHE A 499 42.46 38.70 12.13
C PHE A 499 43.96 38.82 12.44
N ASP A 500 44.34 39.56 13.49
CA ASP A 500 45.77 39.81 13.88
C ASP A 500 46.58 40.34 12.70
N ILE A 501 46.06 41.31 11.96
CA ILE A 501 46.70 41.95 10.81
C ILE A 501 47.36 43.25 11.27
N ALA A 502 48.69 43.39 11.01
CA ALA A 502 49.44 44.59 11.36
C ALA A 502 48.85 45.84 10.73
N ALA A 503 49.00 46.99 11.43
CA ALA A 503 48.46 48.28 11.02
C ALA A 503 49.14 48.84 9.75
#